data_34941bc755a7e88b825a651ee86b98eb
#
_entry.id   34941bc755a7e88b825a651ee86b98eb
#
_cell.length_a   1.000
_cell.length_b   1.000
_cell.length_c   1.000
_cell.angle_alpha   90.00
_cell.angle_beta   90.00
_cell.angle_gamma   90.00
#
_symmetry.space_group_name_H-M   'P 1'
#
loop_
_entity.id
_entity.type
_entity.pdbx_description
1 polymer ?
#
loop_
_entity_poly.entity_id
_entity_poly.type
_entity_poly.pdbx_seq_one_letter_code
_entity_poly.pdbx_strand_id
1 'polypeptide(L)'
;MSAPNLYNGCEVTSLAMILNYSGYHVTKTDLANNIARVPLTYQNGLKGNPNVGFVGNMEVGPGYAVYNGPIYNLARKYGGDEVVNLTNHPFTDLLARVDQGEPVWVITTSSFAPVSDFKTWKTPQGTIRITFSEHSVVITGYDANYIYINNPYGQKNQRVNRSSFEKAWVQMGSQAIVIEK
;
A
#
# COMPACT_ATOMS: atom_id res chain seq x y z
N MET A 1 12.63 -7.04 -4.77
CA MET A 1 11.68 -8.00 -4.15
C MET A 1 12.19 -9.41 -4.34
N SER A 2 11.93 -10.31 -3.37
CA SER A 2 12.30 -11.74 -3.49
C SER A 2 11.53 -12.41 -4.64
N ALA A 3 12.11 -13.49 -5.18
CA ALA A 3 11.47 -14.24 -6.27
C ALA A 3 10.14 -14.91 -5.81
N PRO A 4 9.11 -15.07 -6.70
CA PRO A 4 9.09 -14.51 -8.04
C PRO A 4 9.01 -12.98 -8.00
N ASN A 5 9.66 -12.33 -8.94
CA ASN A 5 9.67 -10.87 -8.97
C ASN A 5 8.31 -10.34 -9.44
N LEU A 6 7.71 -9.44 -8.62
CA LEU A 6 6.62 -8.58 -9.03
C LEU A 6 7.18 -7.16 -9.10
N TYR A 7 7.48 -6.70 -10.28
CA TYR A 7 8.23 -5.45 -10.49
C TYR A 7 7.54 -4.24 -9.83
N ASN A 8 6.21 -4.20 -9.90
CA ASN A 8 5.36 -3.16 -9.31
C ASN A 8 4.45 -3.70 -8.19
N GLY A 9 4.86 -4.74 -7.47
CA GLY A 9 4.00 -5.47 -6.52
C GLY A 9 4.19 -5.09 -5.05
N CYS A 10 4.60 -3.86 -4.73
CA CYS A 10 4.85 -3.45 -3.35
C CYS A 10 3.59 -3.55 -2.47
N GLU A 11 2.42 -3.19 -2.99
CA GLU A 11 1.17 -3.19 -2.23
C GLU A 11 0.70 -4.59 -1.87
N VAL A 12 0.73 -5.53 -2.82
CA VAL A 12 0.36 -6.92 -2.55
C VAL A 12 1.41 -7.65 -1.72
N THR A 13 2.68 -7.27 -1.86
CA THR A 13 3.76 -7.83 -1.02
C THR A 13 3.61 -7.36 0.42
N SER A 14 3.32 -6.09 0.65
CA SER A 14 3.02 -5.55 1.98
C SER A 14 1.75 -6.17 2.57
N LEU A 15 0.72 -6.41 1.76
CA LEU A 15 -0.48 -7.11 2.21
C LEU A 15 -0.17 -8.55 2.61
N ALA A 16 0.65 -9.26 1.85
CA ALA A 16 1.07 -10.62 2.21
C ALA A 16 1.77 -10.65 3.57
N MET A 17 2.56 -9.62 3.90
CA MET A 17 3.24 -9.53 5.20
C MET A 17 2.24 -9.48 6.36
N ILE A 18 1.23 -8.61 6.31
CA ILE A 18 0.27 -8.50 7.42
C ILE A 18 -0.67 -9.72 7.49
N LEU A 19 -1.05 -10.30 6.36
CA LEU A 19 -1.86 -11.53 6.34
C LEU A 19 -1.11 -12.71 6.96
N ASN A 20 0.16 -12.94 6.57
CA ASN A 20 0.95 -14.03 7.14
C ASN A 20 1.26 -13.79 8.62
N TYR A 21 1.51 -12.56 9.03
CA TYR A 21 1.67 -12.21 10.44
C TYR A 21 0.42 -12.58 11.26
N SER A 22 -0.76 -12.42 10.67
CA SER A 22 -2.05 -12.76 11.30
C SER A 22 -2.43 -14.24 11.17
N GLY A 23 -1.56 -15.08 10.61
CA GLY A 23 -1.76 -16.53 10.54
C GLY A 23 -2.40 -17.02 9.24
N TYR A 24 -2.66 -16.15 8.28
CA TYR A 24 -3.17 -16.55 6.97
C TYR A 24 -1.99 -16.89 6.05
N HIS A 25 -1.99 -18.09 5.47
CA HIS A 25 -0.90 -18.56 4.61
C HIS A 25 -1.15 -18.14 3.16
N VAL A 26 -0.63 -16.98 2.77
CA VAL A 26 -0.76 -16.45 1.41
C VAL A 26 0.59 -16.00 0.86
N THR A 27 0.76 -16.12 -0.43
CA THR A 27 1.92 -15.57 -1.14
C THR A 27 1.56 -14.25 -1.81
N LYS A 28 2.56 -13.41 -2.07
CA LYS A 28 2.35 -12.21 -2.89
C LYS A 28 1.82 -12.54 -4.28
N THR A 29 2.16 -13.72 -4.82
CA THR A 29 1.68 -14.20 -6.12
C THR A 29 0.19 -14.54 -6.08
N ASP A 30 -0.28 -15.19 -4.99
CA ASP A 30 -1.72 -15.44 -4.81
C ASP A 30 -2.49 -14.12 -4.81
N LEU A 31 -1.98 -13.12 -4.11
CA LEU A 31 -2.61 -11.81 -4.04
C LEU A 31 -2.56 -11.08 -5.39
N ALA A 32 -1.43 -11.14 -6.09
CA ALA A 32 -1.28 -10.57 -7.42
C ALA A 32 -2.27 -11.17 -8.44
N ASN A 33 -2.54 -12.47 -8.31
CA ASN A 33 -3.49 -13.17 -9.19
C ASN A 33 -4.96 -12.83 -8.89
N ASN A 34 -5.25 -12.33 -7.69
CA ASN A 34 -6.63 -12.10 -7.22
C ASN A 34 -6.98 -10.62 -7.00
N ILE A 35 -6.04 -9.71 -7.09
CA ILE A 35 -6.32 -8.28 -7.00
C ILE A 35 -7.09 -7.80 -8.21
N ALA A 36 -8.07 -6.92 -8.00
CA ALA A 36 -8.74 -6.24 -9.09
C ALA A 36 -7.74 -5.47 -9.95
N ARG A 37 -7.92 -5.47 -11.26
CA ARG A 37 -7.00 -4.84 -12.21
C ARG A 37 -7.74 -3.94 -13.18
N VAL A 38 -7.07 -2.86 -13.59
CA VAL A 38 -7.52 -1.95 -14.64
C VAL A 38 -6.36 -1.69 -15.61
N PRO A 39 -6.61 -1.36 -16.86
CA PRO A 39 -5.55 -1.06 -17.81
C PRO A 39 -4.83 0.22 -17.44
N LEU A 40 -3.56 0.33 -17.84
CA LEU A 40 -2.80 1.57 -17.71
C LEU A 40 -3.45 2.70 -18.51
N THR A 41 -3.89 2.39 -19.73
CA THR A 41 -4.57 3.32 -20.61
C THR A 41 -5.69 2.59 -21.35
N TYR A 42 -6.91 3.14 -21.28
CA TYR A 42 -8.07 2.66 -22.03
C TYR A 42 -7.97 3.08 -23.50
N GLN A 43 -8.78 2.45 -24.37
CA GLN A 43 -8.83 2.80 -25.79
C GLN A 43 -9.18 4.26 -26.06
N ASN A 44 -9.99 4.88 -25.19
CA ASN A 44 -10.35 6.30 -25.26
C ASN A 44 -9.28 7.26 -24.71
N GLY A 45 -8.11 6.74 -24.30
CA GLY A 45 -7.00 7.52 -23.77
C GLY A 45 -7.07 7.82 -22.28
N LEU A 46 -8.15 7.46 -21.58
CA LEU A 46 -8.23 7.61 -20.13
C LEU A 46 -7.27 6.63 -19.42
N LYS A 47 -6.79 7.04 -18.28
CA LYS A 47 -5.89 6.23 -17.44
C LYS A 47 -6.67 5.36 -16.46
N GLY A 48 -6.08 4.24 -16.04
CA GLY A 48 -6.62 3.43 -14.97
C GLY A 48 -6.59 4.18 -13.63
N ASN A 49 -7.57 3.88 -12.78
CA ASN A 49 -7.68 4.49 -11.46
C ASN A 49 -7.24 3.48 -10.39
N PRO A 50 -6.19 3.77 -9.59
CA PRO A 50 -5.72 2.86 -8.54
C PRO A 50 -6.73 2.64 -7.42
N ASN A 51 -7.76 3.47 -7.31
CA ASN A 51 -8.88 3.24 -6.40
C ASN A 51 -9.85 2.15 -6.88
N VAL A 52 -9.75 1.73 -8.15
CA VAL A 52 -10.60 0.69 -8.74
C VAL A 52 -9.87 -0.65 -8.84
N GLY A 53 -8.58 -0.62 -9.11
CA GLY A 53 -7.76 -1.82 -9.23
C GLY A 53 -6.30 -1.47 -9.45
N PHE A 54 -5.45 -2.50 -9.50
CA PHE A 54 -4.06 -2.31 -9.88
C PHE A 54 -3.98 -1.82 -11.33
N VAL A 55 -3.24 -0.74 -11.54
CA VAL A 55 -3.17 -0.06 -12.84
C VAL A 55 -2.01 -0.62 -13.66
N GLY A 56 -2.32 -1.29 -14.76
CA GLY A 56 -1.34 -1.81 -15.70
C GLY A 56 -0.80 -3.18 -15.37
N ASN A 57 0.46 -3.43 -15.72
CA ASN A 57 1.12 -4.71 -15.52
C ASN A 57 2.00 -4.68 -14.27
N MET A 58 1.64 -5.50 -13.28
CA MET A 58 2.35 -5.59 -12.00
C MET A 58 3.65 -6.36 -12.13
N GLU A 59 3.67 -7.37 -12.99
CA GLU A 59 4.75 -8.37 -13.06
C GLU A 59 6.00 -7.78 -13.71
N VAL A 60 5.84 -7.14 -14.86
CA VAL A 60 6.97 -6.63 -15.65
C VAL A 60 6.85 -5.14 -16.03
N GLY A 61 5.68 -4.53 -15.77
CA GLY A 61 5.39 -3.16 -16.19
C GLY A 61 5.08 -3.05 -17.70
N PRO A 62 4.65 -1.87 -18.20
CA PRO A 62 4.41 -0.68 -17.38
C PRO A 62 3.17 -0.82 -16.49
N GLY A 63 3.25 -0.28 -15.29
CA GLY A 63 2.17 -0.26 -14.32
C GLY A 63 2.39 0.82 -13.29
N TYR A 64 1.36 1.08 -12.48
CA TYR A 64 1.47 2.10 -11.45
C TYR A 64 1.32 1.50 -10.06
N ALA A 65 0.09 1.37 -9.56
CA ALA A 65 -0.20 1.06 -8.16
C ALA A 65 -1.63 0.56 -7.99
N VAL A 66 -1.95 0.13 -6.77
CA VAL A 66 -3.32 -0.09 -6.29
C VAL A 66 -3.45 0.54 -4.90
N TYR A 67 -4.58 1.18 -4.62
CA TYR A 67 -4.85 1.86 -3.36
C TYR A 67 -5.68 1.02 -2.40
N ASN A 68 -6.04 1.61 -1.27
CA ASN A 68 -6.64 0.91 -0.13
C ASN A 68 -7.94 0.16 -0.45
N GLY A 69 -8.81 0.68 -1.32
CA GLY A 69 -10.11 0.06 -1.60
C GLY A 69 -9.99 -1.38 -2.11
N PRO A 70 -9.33 -1.61 -3.26
CA PRO A 70 -9.12 -2.98 -3.75
C PRO A 70 -8.29 -3.87 -2.81
N ILE A 71 -7.29 -3.31 -2.13
CA ILE A 71 -6.48 -4.04 -1.14
C ILE A 71 -7.35 -4.49 0.04
N TYR A 72 -8.20 -3.61 0.56
CA TYR A 72 -9.16 -3.94 1.61
C TYR A 72 -10.11 -5.08 1.18
N ASN A 73 -10.68 -4.97 -0.01
CA ASN A 73 -11.59 -5.99 -0.53
C ASN A 73 -10.90 -7.34 -0.69
N LEU A 74 -9.65 -7.34 -1.16
CA LEU A 74 -8.86 -8.56 -1.29
C LEU A 74 -8.51 -9.15 0.09
N ALA A 75 -8.06 -8.32 1.03
CA ALA A 75 -7.74 -8.76 2.40
C ALA A 75 -8.93 -9.42 3.09
N ARG A 76 -10.14 -8.90 2.90
CA ARG A 76 -11.35 -9.46 3.48
C ARG A 76 -11.70 -10.87 2.99
N LYS A 77 -11.23 -11.28 1.83
CA LYS A 77 -11.41 -12.66 1.36
C LYS A 77 -10.67 -13.66 2.25
N TYR A 78 -9.65 -13.21 2.97
CA TYR A 78 -8.88 -14.02 3.93
C TYR A 78 -9.30 -13.76 5.37
N GLY A 79 -9.32 -12.51 5.80
CA GLY A 79 -9.50 -12.09 7.18
C GLY A 79 -10.93 -11.67 7.56
N GLY A 80 -11.84 -11.56 6.59
CA GLY A 80 -13.23 -11.20 6.86
C GLY A 80 -13.37 -9.90 7.66
N ASP A 81 -14.15 -9.97 8.73
CA ASP A 81 -14.44 -8.79 9.57
C ASP A 81 -13.26 -8.35 10.46
N GLU A 82 -12.19 -9.15 10.56
CA GLU A 82 -10.96 -8.76 11.26
C GLU A 82 -10.17 -7.70 10.48
N VAL A 83 -10.43 -7.55 9.18
CA VAL A 83 -9.77 -6.53 8.35
C VAL A 83 -10.45 -5.19 8.55
N VAL A 84 -9.66 -4.18 8.95
CA VAL A 84 -10.15 -2.82 9.21
C VAL A 84 -9.43 -1.83 8.29
N ASN A 85 -10.22 -1.00 7.60
CA ASN A 85 -9.70 0.09 6.79
C ASN A 85 -9.60 1.36 7.65
N LEU A 86 -8.38 1.77 7.96
CA LEU A 86 -8.08 2.99 8.74
C LEU A 86 -7.78 4.20 7.85
N THR A 87 -8.08 4.13 6.58
CA THR A 87 -7.87 5.25 5.65
C THR A 87 -8.63 6.48 6.13
N ASN A 88 -7.96 7.63 6.13
CA ASN A 88 -8.42 8.92 6.65
C ASN A 88 -8.52 9.01 8.18
N HIS A 89 -8.07 8.01 8.91
CA HIS A 89 -7.89 8.14 10.36
C HIS A 89 -6.65 8.99 10.70
N PRO A 90 -6.56 9.56 11.91
CA PRO A 90 -5.32 10.19 12.36
C PRO A 90 -4.15 9.19 12.38
N PHE A 91 -2.94 9.65 12.13
CA PHE A 91 -1.74 8.79 12.17
C PHE A 91 -1.55 8.12 13.54
N THR A 92 -1.96 8.79 14.62
CA THR A 92 -1.92 8.24 15.98
C THR A 92 -2.77 6.98 16.14
N ASP A 93 -3.85 6.82 15.37
CA ASP A 93 -4.64 5.59 15.39
C ASP A 93 -3.85 4.40 14.84
N LEU A 94 -3.00 4.63 13.84
CA LEU A 94 -2.10 3.61 13.32
C LEU A 94 -1.08 3.19 14.39
N LEU A 95 -0.52 4.14 15.11
CA LEU A 95 0.43 3.87 16.18
C LEU A 95 -0.21 3.09 17.33
N ALA A 96 -1.48 3.39 17.66
CA ALA A 96 -2.24 2.64 18.65
C ALA A 96 -2.41 1.15 18.25
N ARG A 97 -2.58 0.88 16.95
CA ARG A 97 -2.64 -0.51 16.44
C ARG A 97 -1.29 -1.20 16.57
N VAL A 98 -0.21 -0.50 16.25
CA VAL A 98 1.16 -1.02 16.44
C VAL A 98 1.42 -1.37 17.91
N ASP A 99 0.95 -0.55 18.86
CA ASP A 99 1.03 -0.82 20.30
C ASP A 99 0.30 -2.11 20.69
N GLN A 100 -0.74 -2.49 19.97
CA GLN A 100 -1.50 -3.74 20.16
C GLN A 100 -0.86 -4.94 19.47
N GLY A 101 0.29 -4.74 18.81
CA GLY A 101 0.98 -5.78 18.05
C GLY A 101 0.33 -6.06 16.69
N GLU A 102 -0.40 -5.10 16.15
CA GLU A 102 -1.04 -5.17 14.84
C GLU A 102 -0.26 -4.34 13.83
N PRO A 103 0.56 -4.94 12.95
CA PRO A 103 1.29 -4.20 11.92
C PRO A 103 0.32 -3.62 10.90
N VAL A 104 0.66 -2.45 10.36
CA VAL A 104 -0.24 -1.65 9.52
C VAL A 104 0.30 -1.53 8.10
N TRP A 105 -0.50 -1.96 7.13
CA TRP A 105 -0.28 -1.70 5.71
C TRP A 105 -0.56 -0.23 5.40
N VAL A 106 0.35 0.43 4.70
CA VAL A 106 0.19 1.84 4.31
C VAL A 106 0.69 2.12 2.90
N ILE A 107 0.19 3.20 2.32
CA ILE A 107 0.78 3.86 1.16
C ILE A 107 1.63 5.03 1.64
N THR A 108 2.80 5.16 1.07
CA THR A 108 3.78 6.20 1.35
C THR A 108 4.50 6.60 0.05
N THR A 109 5.62 7.27 0.15
CA THR A 109 6.53 7.53 -0.96
C THR A 109 7.81 6.71 -0.83
N SER A 110 8.50 6.49 -1.94
CA SER A 110 9.77 5.72 -1.95
C SER A 110 10.90 6.40 -1.19
N SER A 111 10.81 7.71 -0.97
CA SER A 111 11.76 8.49 -0.16
C SER A 111 11.35 8.59 1.31
N PHE A 112 10.15 8.11 1.69
CA PHE A 112 9.56 8.24 3.02
C PHE A 112 9.43 9.69 3.48
N ALA A 113 9.28 10.60 2.53
CA ALA A 113 9.12 12.03 2.71
C ALA A 113 8.19 12.60 1.63
N PRO A 114 7.59 13.78 1.82
CA PRO A 114 6.77 14.40 0.79
C PRO A 114 7.53 14.60 -0.51
N VAL A 115 6.83 14.46 -1.63
CA VAL A 115 7.37 14.64 -2.99
C VAL A 115 6.60 15.73 -3.73
N SER A 116 7.17 16.24 -4.83
CA SER A 116 6.59 17.32 -5.64
C SER A 116 6.32 16.91 -7.09
N ASP A 117 6.56 15.65 -7.45
CA ASP A 117 6.49 15.13 -8.82
C ASP A 117 5.11 14.56 -9.18
N PHE A 118 4.04 15.13 -8.63
CA PHE A 118 2.67 14.71 -8.93
C PHE A 118 2.29 15.05 -10.38
N LYS A 119 1.51 14.14 -10.97
CA LYS A 119 0.92 14.26 -12.29
C LYS A 119 -0.59 14.18 -12.21
N THR A 120 -1.26 14.86 -13.13
CA THR A 120 -2.72 14.78 -13.28
C THR A 120 -3.08 13.67 -14.25
N TRP A 121 -3.94 12.75 -13.81
CA TRP A 121 -4.50 11.67 -14.62
C TRP A 121 -5.99 11.83 -14.76
N LYS A 122 -6.49 11.72 -16.00
CA LYS A 122 -7.91 11.62 -16.29
C LYS A 122 -8.30 10.16 -16.34
N THR A 123 -9.22 9.77 -15.48
CA THR A 123 -9.70 8.38 -15.36
C THR A 123 -11.21 8.32 -15.63
N PRO A 124 -11.78 7.11 -15.85
CA PRO A 124 -13.23 6.97 -16.00
C PRO A 124 -14.03 7.48 -14.78
N GLN A 125 -13.43 7.55 -13.61
CA GLN A 125 -14.06 8.05 -12.37
C GLN A 125 -13.76 9.52 -12.07
N GLY A 126 -13.07 10.22 -12.97
CA GLY A 126 -12.70 11.61 -12.81
C GLY A 126 -11.19 11.85 -12.81
N THR A 127 -10.81 13.09 -12.57
CA THR A 127 -9.41 13.51 -12.55
C THR A 127 -8.80 13.24 -11.17
N ILE A 128 -7.64 12.62 -11.15
CA ILE A 128 -6.86 12.33 -9.95
C ILE A 128 -5.43 12.83 -10.11
N ARG A 129 -4.73 12.98 -8.99
CA ARG A 129 -3.29 13.26 -8.98
C ARG A 129 -2.54 12.04 -8.48
N ILE A 130 -1.50 11.65 -9.21
CA ILE A 130 -0.65 10.51 -8.87
C ILE A 130 0.82 10.92 -8.87
N THR A 131 1.64 10.14 -8.20
CA THR A 131 3.10 10.22 -8.35
C THR A 131 3.66 8.81 -8.53
N PHE A 132 4.61 8.64 -9.43
CA PHE A 132 5.36 7.39 -9.59
C PHE A 132 6.35 7.13 -8.44
N SER A 133 6.51 8.08 -7.52
CA SER A 133 7.21 7.87 -6.24
C SER A 133 6.35 7.15 -5.19
N GLU A 134 5.14 6.73 -5.55
CA GLU A 134 4.28 5.91 -4.67
C GLU A 134 5.00 4.63 -4.25
N HIS A 135 4.81 4.23 -2.99
CA HIS A 135 5.34 3.00 -2.43
C HIS A 135 4.41 2.48 -1.33
N SER A 136 4.49 1.19 -1.02
CA SER A 136 3.77 0.58 0.09
C SER A 136 4.74 -0.16 0.99
N VAL A 137 4.53 -0.01 2.29
CA VAL A 137 5.30 -0.69 3.35
C VAL A 137 4.37 -1.11 4.48
N VAL A 138 4.90 -1.87 5.43
CA VAL A 138 4.20 -2.23 6.67
C VAL A 138 4.87 -1.54 7.84
N ILE A 139 4.09 -0.80 8.64
CA ILE A 139 4.58 -0.23 9.90
C ILE A 139 4.63 -1.34 10.95
N THR A 140 5.79 -1.55 11.56
CA THR A 140 6.03 -2.61 12.56
C THR A 140 6.36 -2.08 13.93
N GLY A 141 6.73 -0.80 14.04
CA GLY A 141 7.10 -0.19 15.31
C GLY A 141 7.33 1.31 15.18
N TYR A 142 7.53 1.97 16.30
CA TYR A 142 7.86 3.40 16.32
C TYR A 142 8.51 3.80 17.65
N ASP A 143 9.16 4.95 17.63
CA ASP A 143 9.56 5.68 18.83
C ASP A 143 9.28 7.19 18.64
N ALA A 144 9.84 8.03 19.49
CA ALA A 144 9.60 9.47 19.43
C ALA A 144 10.01 10.11 18.08
N ASN A 145 11.07 9.58 17.46
CA ASN A 145 11.72 10.19 16.29
C ASN A 145 11.62 9.36 15.01
N TYR A 146 11.30 8.06 15.11
CA TYR A 146 11.39 7.12 14.00
C TYR A 146 10.16 6.25 13.89
N ILE A 147 9.90 5.83 12.65
CA ILE A 147 8.98 4.73 12.32
C ILE A 147 9.85 3.56 11.86
N TYR A 148 9.48 2.34 12.26
CA TYR A 148 10.12 1.10 11.81
C TYR A 148 9.18 0.41 10.84
N ILE A 149 9.71 0.01 9.69
CA ILE A 149 8.92 -0.56 8.61
C ILE A 149 9.53 -1.85 8.08
N ASN A 150 8.68 -2.73 7.57
CA ASN A 150 9.09 -3.79 6.67
C ASN A 150 8.87 -3.30 5.24
N ASN A 151 9.96 -3.26 4.48
CA ASN A 151 9.97 -2.75 3.11
C ASN A 151 9.97 -3.92 2.13
N PRO A 152 9.04 -3.98 1.16
CA PRO A 152 9.01 -5.02 0.13
C PRO A 152 10.31 -5.19 -0.66
N TYR A 153 11.19 -4.19 -0.66
CA TYR A 153 12.52 -4.28 -1.26
C TYR A 153 13.51 -5.15 -0.46
N GLY A 154 13.06 -5.78 0.63
CA GLY A 154 13.84 -6.78 1.37
C GLY A 154 14.42 -6.28 2.70
N GLN A 155 14.07 -5.08 3.12
CA GLN A 155 14.54 -4.53 4.40
C GLN A 155 13.50 -4.78 5.49
N LYS A 156 13.94 -5.38 6.59
CA LYS A 156 13.12 -5.64 7.77
C LYS A 156 13.45 -4.63 8.86
N ASN A 157 12.42 -4.09 9.52
CA ASN A 157 12.55 -3.10 10.59
C ASN A 157 13.43 -1.91 10.18
N GLN A 158 13.29 -1.46 8.95
CA GLN A 158 14.00 -0.29 8.44
C GLN A 158 13.56 0.95 9.22
N ARG A 159 14.53 1.72 9.70
CA ARG A 159 14.27 2.94 10.46
C ARG A 159 14.14 4.14 9.52
N VAL A 160 13.04 4.88 9.62
CA VAL A 160 12.78 6.08 8.82
C VAL A 160 12.34 7.23 9.73
N ASN A 161 12.57 8.47 9.30
CA ASN A 161 12.20 9.65 10.08
C ASN A 161 10.68 9.72 10.26
N ARG A 162 10.21 9.84 11.50
CA ARG A 162 8.78 9.81 11.82
C ARG A 162 8.02 11.00 11.25
N SER A 163 8.53 12.21 11.41
CA SER A 163 7.86 13.42 10.93
C SER A 163 7.72 13.42 9.40
N SER A 164 8.79 13.08 8.69
CA SER A 164 8.77 12.99 7.23
C SER A 164 7.85 11.89 6.72
N PHE A 165 7.86 10.73 7.39
CA PHE A 165 7.01 9.60 7.03
C PHE A 165 5.53 9.93 7.20
N GLU A 166 5.15 10.54 8.32
CA GLU A 166 3.76 10.97 8.56
C GLU A 166 3.28 11.93 7.49
N LYS A 167 4.11 12.92 7.13
CA LYS A 167 3.78 13.88 6.07
C LYS A 167 3.62 13.21 4.70
N ALA A 168 4.50 12.27 4.37
CA ALA A 168 4.38 11.47 3.13
C ALA A 168 3.10 10.63 3.12
N TRP A 169 2.77 9.99 4.24
CA TRP A 169 1.54 9.21 4.37
C TRP A 169 0.29 10.07 4.18
N VAL A 170 0.24 11.25 4.80
CA VAL A 170 -0.86 12.20 4.62
C VAL A 170 -0.94 12.66 3.16
N GLN A 171 0.19 12.99 2.55
CA GLN A 171 0.25 13.42 1.15
C GLN A 171 -0.30 12.35 0.19
N MET A 172 -0.09 11.08 0.51
CA MET A 172 -0.55 9.94 -0.30
C MET A 172 -1.98 9.48 0.06
N GLY A 173 -2.74 10.29 0.77
CA GLY A 173 -4.16 10.05 1.03
C GLY A 173 -4.48 9.36 2.34
N SER A 174 -3.54 9.31 3.29
CA SER A 174 -3.74 8.72 4.62
C SER A 174 -4.29 7.28 4.55
N GLN A 175 -3.75 6.46 3.66
CA GLN A 175 -4.24 5.12 3.37
C GLN A 175 -3.61 4.08 4.32
N ALA A 176 -4.46 3.32 5.00
CA ALA A 176 -4.00 2.33 5.96
C ALA A 176 -5.00 1.18 6.11
N ILE A 177 -4.47 -0.04 6.28
CA ILE A 177 -5.25 -1.26 6.54
C ILE A 177 -4.55 -2.04 7.64
N VAL A 178 -5.34 -2.60 8.55
CA VAL A 178 -4.87 -3.42 9.66
C VAL A 178 -5.74 -4.67 9.79
N ILE A 179 -5.19 -5.73 10.37
CA ILE A 179 -5.93 -6.94 10.71
C ILE A 179 -5.97 -7.02 12.23
N GLU A 180 -7.16 -6.96 12.80
CA GLU A 180 -7.38 -7.06 14.24
C GLU A 180 -7.00 -8.45 14.76
N LYS A 181 -6.44 -8.48 15.95
CA LYS A 181 -6.20 -9.73 16.70
C LYS A 181 -7.45 -10.19 17.42
#